data_fdcc121662c37d2148bb3fd0c30dd805
#
_entry.id   fdcc121662c37d2148bb3fd0c30dd805
#
_cell.length_a   1.000
_cell.length_b   1.000
_cell.length_c   1.000
_cell.angle_alpha   90.00
_cell.angle_beta   90.00
_cell.angle_gamma   90.00
#
_symmetry.space_group_name_H-M   'P 1'
#
loop_
_entity.id
_entity.type
_entity.pdbx_description
1 polymer ?
#
loop_
_entity_poly.entity_id
_entity_poly.type
_entity_poly.pdbx_seq_one_letter_code
_entity_poly.pdbx_strand_id
1 'polypeptide(L)'
;PVNGAYQPGQVVRYCFTITGYTHQNTNWLHGVQIDFGSGWSGISGITPAASQSGSGVWSYFSGGCTSGATGVAFPAGFYYDYNGFMTGPDGNPGNNLGDNAAATGANLWTFCFDLTVKPGCAPGADLSLSINTSGDGESGSWSSGGCSDDAVSIAAASGSCCPPTIVSTPTCLGA
;
A
#
# COMPACT_ATOMS: atom_id res chain seq x y z
N PRO A 1 -13.07 -13.24 -5.19
CA PRO A 1 -13.18 -14.71 -5.09
C PRO A 1 -14.48 -15.21 -5.69
N VAL A 2 -14.44 -16.39 -6.26
CA VAL A 2 -15.67 -17.09 -6.69
C VAL A 2 -16.20 -17.80 -5.44
N ASN A 3 -17.45 -17.49 -5.05
CA ASN A 3 -18.07 -18.04 -3.83
C ASN A 3 -17.25 -17.87 -2.53
N GLY A 4 -16.54 -16.75 -2.40
CA GLY A 4 -15.74 -16.46 -1.20
C GLY A 4 -14.38 -17.18 -1.12
N ALA A 5 -13.99 -17.95 -2.14
CA ALA A 5 -12.74 -18.68 -2.15
C ALA A 5 -11.84 -18.26 -3.32
N TYR A 6 -10.54 -18.27 -3.09
CA TYR A 6 -9.52 -18.06 -4.11
C TYR A 6 -8.93 -19.39 -4.55
N GLN A 7 -8.50 -19.47 -5.81
CA GLN A 7 -7.83 -20.64 -6.35
C GLN A 7 -6.30 -20.51 -6.19
N PRO A 8 -5.58 -21.60 -5.90
CA PRO A 8 -4.12 -21.59 -5.95
C PRO A 8 -3.60 -21.07 -7.29
N GLY A 9 -2.65 -20.13 -7.25
CA GLY A 9 -2.11 -19.48 -8.43
C GLY A 9 -3.00 -18.35 -9.01
N GLN A 10 -4.16 -18.11 -8.45
CA GLN A 10 -5.01 -17.01 -8.90
C GLN A 10 -4.35 -15.65 -8.67
N VAL A 11 -4.35 -14.81 -9.70
CA VAL A 11 -3.95 -13.41 -9.60
C VAL A 11 -5.18 -12.57 -9.27
N VAL A 12 -5.06 -11.71 -8.27
CA VAL A 12 -6.14 -10.82 -7.83
C VAL A 12 -5.65 -9.38 -7.92
N ARG A 13 -6.34 -8.57 -8.72
CA ARG A 13 -6.10 -7.13 -8.83
C ARG A 13 -6.79 -6.40 -7.69
N TYR A 14 -6.03 -5.64 -6.94
CA TYR A 14 -6.54 -4.70 -5.94
C TYR A 14 -6.33 -3.28 -6.42
N CYS A 15 -7.39 -2.47 -6.33
CA CYS A 15 -7.32 -1.03 -6.53
C CYS A 15 -8.06 -0.35 -5.38
N PHE A 16 -7.48 0.68 -4.83
CA PHE A 16 -8.12 1.48 -3.79
C PHE A 16 -7.78 2.96 -3.99
N THR A 17 -8.62 3.80 -3.45
CA THR A 17 -8.44 5.26 -3.51
C THR A 17 -8.47 5.83 -2.10
N ILE A 18 -7.45 6.57 -1.75
CA ILE A 18 -7.45 7.40 -0.55
C ILE A 18 -8.20 8.67 -0.88
N THR A 19 -9.20 8.98 -0.10
CA THR A 19 -10.03 10.18 -0.25
C THR A 19 -10.10 10.93 1.07
N GLY A 20 -10.11 12.24 1.03
CA GLY A 20 -10.33 13.05 2.22
C GLY A 20 -9.20 12.99 3.25
N TYR A 21 -7.97 12.69 2.82
CA TYR A 21 -6.81 12.76 3.71
C TYR A 21 -6.69 14.17 4.29
N THR A 22 -6.76 14.29 5.60
CA THR A 22 -6.69 15.58 6.28
C THR A 22 -5.25 15.92 6.60
N HIS A 23 -4.72 16.92 5.94
CA HIS A 23 -3.42 17.48 6.30
C HIS A 23 -3.53 18.17 7.67
N GLN A 24 -3.02 17.54 8.68
CA GLN A 24 -2.88 18.15 10.01
C GLN A 24 -1.76 19.20 9.95
N ASN A 25 -2.10 20.45 9.65
CA ASN A 25 -1.16 21.57 9.64
C ASN A 25 0.11 21.34 8.80
N THR A 26 0.05 20.52 7.74
CA THR A 26 1.19 20.27 6.86
C THR A 26 1.81 18.87 6.93
N ASN A 27 1.20 17.93 7.60
CA ASN A 27 1.62 16.53 7.51
C ASN A 27 1.02 15.92 6.24
N TRP A 28 1.77 15.90 5.16
CA TRP A 28 1.28 15.47 3.85
C TRP A 28 1.38 13.96 3.70
N LEU A 29 0.49 13.36 2.91
CA LEU A 29 0.53 11.92 2.66
C LEU A 29 1.86 11.54 2.01
N HIS A 30 2.61 10.65 2.67
CA HIS A 30 3.94 10.27 2.23
C HIS A 30 4.09 8.78 1.95
N GLY A 31 3.40 7.92 2.72
CA GLY A 31 3.51 6.48 2.59
C GLY A 31 2.16 5.77 2.61
N VAL A 32 2.10 4.67 1.88
CA VAL A 32 0.96 3.74 1.88
C VAL A 32 1.53 2.34 1.95
N GLN A 33 1.57 1.79 3.17
CA GLN A 33 2.13 0.48 3.45
C GLN A 33 1.13 -0.60 3.09
N ILE A 34 1.61 -1.65 2.46
CA ILE A 34 0.82 -2.81 2.06
C ILE A 34 1.29 -4.01 2.87
N ASP A 35 0.44 -4.51 3.75
CA ASP A 35 0.68 -5.72 4.51
C ASP A 35 -0.31 -6.81 4.09
N PHE A 36 0.21 -8.00 3.76
CA PHE A 36 -0.60 -9.09 3.28
C PHE A 36 -0.17 -10.43 3.89
N GLY A 37 -1.15 -11.26 4.11
CA GLY A 37 -0.99 -12.55 4.76
C GLY A 37 -0.11 -13.53 4.00
N SER A 38 0.35 -14.55 4.70
CA SER A 38 1.30 -15.54 4.19
C SER A 38 0.78 -16.43 3.07
N GLY A 39 -0.51 -16.41 2.78
CA GLY A 39 -1.13 -17.13 1.65
C GLY A 39 -0.90 -16.47 0.29
N TRP A 40 -0.40 -15.24 0.25
CA TRP A 40 0.00 -14.56 -0.98
C TRP A 40 1.46 -14.78 -1.31
N SER A 41 1.81 -14.81 -2.60
CA SER A 41 3.19 -15.07 -3.05
C SER A 41 3.99 -13.82 -3.41
N GLY A 42 3.44 -12.65 -3.18
CA GLY A 42 4.09 -11.38 -3.44
C GLY A 42 3.25 -10.44 -4.27
N ILE A 43 3.77 -9.24 -4.46
CA ILE A 43 3.11 -8.14 -5.16
C ILE A 43 3.69 -7.97 -6.57
N SER A 44 2.81 -7.65 -7.54
CA SER A 44 3.18 -7.40 -8.94
C SER A 44 2.17 -6.44 -9.58
N GLY A 45 2.27 -6.20 -10.86
CA GLY A 45 1.29 -5.38 -11.60
C GLY A 45 1.09 -3.98 -11.01
N ILE A 46 2.14 -3.38 -10.48
CA ILE A 46 2.08 -2.15 -9.69
C ILE A 46 1.68 -0.97 -10.56
N THR A 47 0.69 -0.22 -10.09
CA THR A 47 0.27 1.07 -10.67
C THR A 47 0.18 2.08 -9.53
N PRO A 48 1.19 2.94 -9.36
CA PRO A 48 1.18 3.96 -8.33
C PRO A 48 0.20 5.09 -8.68
N ALA A 49 -0.18 5.87 -7.67
CA ALA A 49 -1.00 7.04 -7.87
C ALA A 49 -0.28 8.13 -8.66
N ALA A 50 -1.04 8.99 -9.30
CA ALA A 50 -0.52 10.27 -9.78
C ALA A 50 -0.25 11.21 -8.59
N SER A 51 0.81 12.00 -8.69
CA SER A 51 1.08 13.05 -7.71
C SER A 51 -0.01 14.11 -7.75
N GLN A 52 -0.48 14.53 -6.59
CA GLN A 52 -1.44 15.61 -6.45
C GLN A 52 -0.77 16.99 -6.47
N SER A 53 0.46 17.09 -6.00
CA SER A 53 1.25 18.33 -6.07
C SER A 53 1.90 18.55 -7.45
N GLY A 54 2.07 17.47 -8.22
CA GLY A 54 2.79 17.50 -9.50
C GLY A 54 4.31 17.62 -9.37
N SER A 55 4.86 17.52 -8.16
CA SER A 55 6.28 17.81 -7.89
C SER A 55 7.16 16.57 -7.76
N GLY A 56 6.58 15.44 -7.37
CA GLY A 56 7.28 14.17 -7.19
C GLY A 56 6.52 13.01 -7.80
N VAL A 57 6.93 11.81 -7.45
CA VAL A 57 6.33 10.57 -7.95
C VAL A 57 6.04 9.59 -6.82
N TRP A 58 4.94 8.87 -6.95
CA TRP A 58 4.66 7.71 -6.14
C TRP A 58 5.33 6.48 -6.74
N SER A 59 6.07 5.75 -5.93
CA SER A 59 6.73 4.51 -6.35
C SER A 59 6.58 3.42 -5.29
N TYR A 60 6.61 2.15 -5.70
CA TYR A 60 6.60 1.03 -4.77
C TYR A 60 8.02 0.65 -4.36
N PHE A 61 8.27 0.67 -3.07
CA PHE A 61 9.56 0.31 -2.46
C PHE A 61 9.41 -1.01 -1.70
N SER A 62 9.95 -2.08 -2.25
CA SER A 62 9.86 -3.42 -1.66
C SER A 62 10.67 -3.57 -0.37
N GLY A 63 11.68 -2.74 -0.19
CA GLY A 63 12.49 -2.64 1.05
C GLY A 63 11.91 -1.71 2.09
N GLY A 64 10.79 -1.06 1.78
CA GLY A 64 10.22 -0.03 2.64
C GLY A 64 10.96 1.30 2.56
N CYS A 65 10.82 2.11 3.58
CA CYS A 65 11.40 3.43 3.70
C CYS A 65 11.91 3.64 5.13
N THR A 66 13.02 4.36 5.30
CA THR A 66 13.46 4.82 6.62
C THR A 66 13.40 6.34 6.65
N SER A 67 12.63 6.89 7.57
CA SER A 67 12.55 8.34 7.75
C SER A 67 13.92 8.92 8.08
N GLY A 68 14.40 9.83 7.26
CA GLY A 68 15.64 10.56 7.50
C GLY A 68 15.58 11.47 8.73
N ALA A 69 14.39 11.90 9.10
CA ALA A 69 14.18 12.77 10.23
C ALA A 69 14.11 12.02 11.57
N THR A 70 13.43 10.88 11.62
CA THR A 70 13.19 10.15 12.87
C THR A 70 13.96 8.86 13.00
N GLY A 71 14.52 8.34 11.89
CA GLY A 71 15.13 7.02 11.82
C GLY A 71 14.13 5.86 11.91
N VAL A 72 12.84 6.14 11.89
CA VAL A 72 11.80 5.09 11.91
C VAL A 72 11.76 4.39 10.58
N ALA A 73 11.81 3.05 10.60
CA ALA A 73 11.67 2.22 9.42
C ALA A 73 10.19 1.87 9.19
N PHE A 74 9.75 2.03 7.97
CA PHE A 74 8.44 1.64 7.48
C PHE A 74 8.55 0.43 6.55
N PRO A 75 7.58 -0.47 6.55
CA PRO A 75 7.60 -1.67 5.72
C PRO A 75 7.43 -1.36 4.23
N ALA A 76 7.45 -2.40 3.40
CA ALA A 76 7.19 -2.30 1.97
C ALA A 76 5.88 -1.58 1.68
N GLY A 77 5.88 -0.72 0.64
CA GLY A 77 4.71 0.09 0.32
C GLY A 77 4.97 1.07 -0.81
N PHE A 78 3.96 1.85 -1.10
CA PHE A 78 4.10 3.01 -1.97
C PHE A 78 4.59 4.18 -1.12
N TYR A 79 5.61 4.87 -1.59
CA TYR A 79 6.13 6.08 -0.97
C TYR A 79 6.27 7.18 -2.00
N TYR A 80 6.04 8.41 -1.55
CA TYR A 80 6.20 9.60 -2.36
C TYR A 80 7.66 10.01 -2.36
N ASP A 81 8.25 10.09 -3.55
CA ASP A 81 9.63 10.47 -3.75
C ASP A 81 9.69 11.88 -4.36
N TYR A 82 10.02 12.84 -3.53
CA TYR A 82 10.17 14.24 -3.92
C TYR A 82 11.24 14.91 -3.09
N ASN A 83 12.33 15.25 -3.70
CA ASN A 83 13.38 16.01 -3.05
C ASN A 83 13.05 17.50 -3.09
N GLY A 84 12.52 18.01 -2.00
CA GLY A 84 12.05 19.41 -1.88
C GLY A 84 13.09 20.50 -2.09
N PHE A 85 14.36 20.12 -2.12
CA PHE A 85 15.49 21.02 -2.30
C PHE A 85 16.26 20.82 -3.60
N MET A 86 15.91 19.78 -4.36
CA MET A 86 16.56 19.42 -5.61
C MET A 86 15.53 19.05 -6.71
N THR A 87 15.99 18.94 -7.94
CA THR A 87 15.16 18.75 -9.11
C THR A 87 14.74 17.28 -9.28
N GLY A 88 13.68 16.86 -8.62
CA GLY A 88 12.99 15.61 -8.90
C GLY A 88 13.29 14.46 -7.92
N PRO A 89 12.66 13.30 -8.16
CA PRO A 89 12.82 12.12 -7.32
C PRO A 89 14.26 11.58 -7.40
N ASP A 90 14.80 11.16 -6.25
CA ASP A 90 16.16 10.63 -6.13
C ASP A 90 16.22 9.13 -5.79
N GLY A 91 15.07 8.48 -5.65
CA GLY A 91 14.95 7.07 -5.28
C GLY A 91 15.07 6.82 -3.77
N ASN A 92 15.09 7.87 -2.96
CA ASN A 92 15.15 7.79 -1.50
C ASN A 92 13.98 8.53 -0.86
N PRO A 93 12.82 7.91 -0.69
CA PRO A 93 11.65 8.57 -0.13
C PRO A 93 11.83 8.99 1.34
N GLY A 94 12.84 8.47 2.04
CA GLY A 94 13.07 8.76 3.46
C GLY A 94 13.54 10.17 3.76
N ASN A 95 13.99 10.92 2.76
CA ASN A 95 14.47 12.31 2.89
C ASN A 95 13.46 13.33 2.32
N ASN A 96 12.22 12.93 2.05
CA ASN A 96 11.29 13.69 1.23
C ASN A 96 10.08 14.21 2.00
N LEU A 97 9.51 15.27 1.45
CA LEU A 97 8.17 15.74 1.82
C LEU A 97 7.11 14.82 1.20
N GLY A 98 5.91 14.83 1.76
CA GLY A 98 4.77 14.14 1.21
C GLY A 98 4.12 14.84 0.01
N ASP A 99 3.10 14.22 -0.55
CA ASP A 99 2.37 14.74 -1.70
C ASP A 99 1.31 15.76 -1.25
N ASN A 100 1.57 17.03 -1.48
CA ASN A 100 0.72 18.12 -1.05
C ASN A 100 -0.54 18.29 -1.92
N ALA A 101 -1.63 17.65 -1.56
CA ALA A 101 -2.91 17.80 -2.24
C ALA A 101 -3.59 19.15 -2.01
N ALA A 102 -3.18 19.93 -1.02
CA ALA A 102 -3.80 21.24 -0.74
C ALA A 102 -3.66 22.22 -1.89
N ALA A 103 -2.59 22.07 -2.69
CA ALA A 103 -2.36 22.93 -3.85
C ALA A 103 -3.40 22.75 -4.95
N THR A 104 -4.00 21.56 -5.07
CA THR A 104 -4.96 21.21 -6.11
C THR A 104 -6.39 21.08 -5.59
N GLY A 105 -6.56 20.90 -4.30
CA GLY A 105 -7.86 20.60 -3.66
C GLY A 105 -8.42 19.21 -3.99
N ALA A 106 -7.70 18.39 -4.74
CA ALA A 106 -8.21 17.11 -5.25
C ALA A 106 -8.08 15.96 -4.27
N ASN A 107 -7.17 15.92 -3.35
CA ASN A 107 -7.01 14.96 -2.25
C ASN A 107 -7.45 13.51 -2.61
N LEU A 108 -6.99 13.00 -3.75
CA LEU A 108 -7.38 11.71 -4.31
C LEU A 108 -6.15 10.95 -4.82
N TRP A 109 -5.82 9.82 -4.20
CA TRP A 109 -4.72 8.95 -4.65
C TRP A 109 -5.25 7.55 -4.92
N THR A 110 -5.11 7.08 -6.15
CA THR A 110 -5.50 5.72 -6.53
C THR A 110 -4.28 4.86 -6.77
N PHE A 111 -4.21 3.75 -6.08
CA PHE A 111 -3.14 2.76 -6.20
C PHE A 111 -3.73 1.44 -6.62
N CYS A 112 -3.02 0.71 -7.50
CA CYS A 112 -3.37 -0.65 -7.86
C CYS A 112 -2.16 -1.57 -7.81
N PHE A 113 -2.40 -2.83 -7.49
CA PHE A 113 -1.41 -3.91 -7.53
C PHE A 113 -2.08 -5.27 -7.65
N ASP A 114 -1.31 -6.26 -8.02
CA ASP A 114 -1.74 -7.65 -8.12
C ASP A 114 -1.11 -8.46 -6.99
N LEU A 115 -1.90 -9.31 -6.33
CA LEU A 115 -1.42 -10.36 -5.44
C LEU A 115 -1.74 -11.72 -6.05
N THR A 116 -0.78 -12.64 -5.97
CA THR A 116 -0.97 -14.01 -6.46
C THR A 116 -1.14 -14.96 -5.27
N VAL A 117 -2.21 -15.73 -5.28
CA VAL A 117 -2.44 -16.79 -4.29
C VAL A 117 -1.34 -17.84 -4.44
N LYS A 118 -0.68 -18.23 -3.35
CA LYS A 118 0.36 -19.26 -3.42
C LYS A 118 -0.16 -20.55 -4.05
N PRO A 119 0.60 -21.21 -4.93
CA PRO A 119 0.17 -22.47 -5.57
C PRO A 119 -0.16 -23.58 -4.57
N GLY A 120 0.49 -23.59 -3.41
CA GLY A 120 0.24 -24.55 -2.33
C GLY A 120 -0.72 -24.06 -1.26
N CYS A 121 -1.57 -23.05 -1.57
CA CYS A 121 -2.50 -22.46 -0.61
C CYS A 121 -3.48 -23.51 -0.10
N ALA A 122 -3.50 -23.73 1.19
CA ALA A 122 -4.39 -24.67 1.88
C ALA A 122 -5.60 -23.95 2.48
N PRO A 123 -6.71 -24.65 2.77
CA PRO A 123 -7.81 -24.09 3.55
C PRO A 123 -7.30 -23.48 4.86
N GLY A 124 -7.74 -22.28 5.18
CA GLY A 124 -7.29 -21.55 6.37
C GLY A 124 -5.97 -20.80 6.21
N ALA A 125 -5.37 -20.77 5.01
CA ALA A 125 -4.23 -19.90 4.75
C ALA A 125 -4.61 -18.42 4.94
N ASP A 126 -3.68 -17.67 5.49
CA ASP A 126 -3.87 -16.24 5.74
C ASP A 126 -3.81 -15.46 4.42
N LEU A 127 -4.96 -15.03 3.94
CA LEU A 127 -5.16 -14.18 2.77
C LEU A 127 -5.61 -12.77 3.18
N SER A 128 -5.24 -12.33 4.38
CA SER A 128 -5.50 -10.96 4.81
C SER A 128 -4.75 -9.95 3.92
N LEU A 129 -5.30 -8.74 3.86
CA LEU A 129 -4.66 -7.57 3.27
C LEU A 129 -5.01 -6.39 4.16
N SER A 130 -4.01 -5.65 4.60
CA SER A 130 -4.20 -4.38 5.28
C SER A 130 -3.41 -3.28 4.58
N ILE A 131 -3.95 -2.07 4.64
CA ILE A 131 -3.35 -0.88 4.05
C ILE A 131 -3.28 0.16 5.15
N ASN A 132 -2.08 0.68 5.39
CA ASN A 132 -1.83 1.72 6.35
C ASN A 132 -1.28 2.95 5.64
N THR A 133 -1.54 4.14 6.16
CA THR A 133 -1.01 5.39 5.63
C THR A 133 -0.05 6.02 6.62
N SER A 134 0.89 6.79 6.12
CA SER A 134 1.78 7.62 6.93
C SER A 134 1.96 8.99 6.30
N GLY A 135 2.07 10.00 7.13
CA GLY A 135 2.47 11.34 6.72
C GLY A 135 3.98 11.48 6.62
N ASP A 136 4.42 12.60 6.08
CA ASP A 136 5.85 12.91 5.95
C ASP A 136 6.49 13.38 7.25
N GLY A 137 5.68 13.89 8.16
CA GLY A 137 6.15 14.47 9.38
C GLY A 137 7.10 15.66 9.20
N GLU A 138 7.39 16.12 8.02
CA GLU A 138 8.34 17.21 7.71
C GLU A 138 7.67 18.49 7.22
N SER A 139 6.52 18.37 6.63
CA SER A 139 5.79 19.51 6.11
C SER A 139 4.99 20.21 7.20
N GLY A 140 5.58 20.64 8.26
CA GLY A 140 4.90 21.34 9.33
C GLY A 140 5.70 21.48 10.59
N SER A 141 5.08 21.94 11.66
CA SER A 141 5.80 22.03 12.91
C SER A 141 5.98 20.64 13.53
N TRP A 142 6.99 19.97 13.10
CA TRP A 142 7.51 18.73 13.64
C TRP A 142 7.97 18.87 15.06
N SER A 143 7.18 18.96 15.97
CA SER A 143 7.65 18.98 17.34
C SER A 143 7.62 17.64 18.02
N SER A 144 7.12 16.60 17.37
CA SER A 144 6.86 15.34 18.06
C SER A 144 7.34 14.07 17.36
N GLY A 145 8.10 14.20 16.28
CA GLY A 145 8.90 13.08 15.79
C GLY A 145 8.13 11.84 15.37
N GLY A 146 6.98 11.97 14.73
CA GLY A 146 6.26 10.82 14.26
C GLY A 146 5.78 10.99 12.83
N CYS A 147 6.35 10.23 11.90
CA CYS A 147 5.75 10.03 10.58
C CYS A 147 4.50 9.14 10.66
N SER A 148 3.83 9.07 11.78
CA SER A 148 2.62 8.30 11.95
C SER A 148 1.46 9.24 12.03
N ASP A 149 0.82 9.45 10.91
CA ASP A 149 -0.54 9.92 10.93
C ASP A 149 -1.50 8.76 11.06
N ASP A 150 -2.73 9.08 11.43
CA ASP A 150 -3.79 8.13 11.69
C ASP A 150 -3.80 7.00 10.65
N ALA A 151 -3.27 5.86 11.05
CA ALA A 151 -3.29 4.66 10.23
C ALA A 151 -4.74 4.27 9.96
N VAL A 152 -5.21 4.54 8.76
CA VAL A 152 -6.44 3.95 8.28
C VAL A 152 -6.12 2.54 7.84
N SER A 153 -6.36 1.56 8.72
CA SER A 153 -6.24 0.17 8.37
C SER A 153 -7.51 -0.28 7.66
N ILE A 154 -7.40 -0.61 6.39
CA ILE A 154 -8.48 -1.26 5.65
C ILE A 154 -8.15 -2.74 5.58
N ALA A 155 -8.87 -3.55 6.36
CA ALA A 155 -8.81 -5.00 6.19
C ALA A 155 -9.59 -5.37 4.93
N ALA A 156 -8.92 -5.85 3.90
CA ALA A 156 -9.58 -6.50 2.78
C ALA A 156 -10.12 -7.87 3.25
N ALA A 157 -11.24 -8.27 2.69
CA ALA A 157 -11.91 -9.50 3.09
C ALA A 157 -10.95 -10.70 3.05
N SER A 158 -10.90 -11.43 4.14
CA SER A 158 -10.22 -12.72 4.20
C SER A 158 -10.94 -13.69 3.26
N GLY A 159 -10.24 -14.20 2.26
CA GLY A 159 -10.73 -15.30 1.44
C GLY A 159 -10.18 -16.63 1.96
N SER A 160 -10.85 -17.73 1.65
CA SER A 160 -10.30 -19.06 1.87
C SER A 160 -9.70 -19.60 0.58
N CYS A 161 -8.65 -20.43 0.70
CA CYS A 161 -8.12 -21.18 -0.43
C CYS A 161 -8.91 -22.48 -0.61
N CYS A 162 -9.23 -22.80 -1.87
CA CYS A 162 -9.67 -24.17 -2.19
C CYS A 162 -8.45 -25.08 -2.29
N PRO A 163 -8.49 -26.27 -1.70
CA PRO A 163 -7.42 -27.25 -1.93
C PRO A 163 -7.37 -27.63 -3.41
N PRO A 164 -6.19 -27.94 -3.97
CA PRO A 164 -6.09 -28.53 -5.28
C PRO A 164 -6.80 -29.89 -5.25
N THR A 165 -7.94 -30.00 -5.87
CA THR A 165 -8.62 -31.28 -6.06
C THR A 165 -7.98 -32.01 -7.23
N ILE A 166 -7.43 -33.20 -6.94
CA ILE A 166 -6.87 -34.13 -7.95
C ILE A 166 -8.00 -34.85 -8.72
N VAL A 167 -9.23 -34.39 -8.66
CA VAL A 167 -10.38 -35.03 -9.31
C VAL A 167 -10.99 -34.10 -10.33
N SER A 168 -11.32 -34.68 -11.48
CA SER A 168 -11.72 -34.14 -12.78
C SER A 168 -12.93 -33.19 -12.83
N THR A 169 -13.36 -32.64 -11.72
CA THR A 169 -14.34 -31.56 -11.65
C THR A 169 -13.97 -30.62 -10.51
N PRO A 170 -13.55 -29.37 -10.79
CA PRO A 170 -13.26 -28.42 -9.73
C PRO A 170 -14.57 -27.92 -9.14
N THR A 171 -15.01 -28.53 -8.09
CA THR A 171 -16.06 -27.98 -7.25
C THR A 171 -15.42 -27.44 -5.97
N CYS A 172 -14.95 -26.22 -6.00
CA CYS A 172 -14.85 -25.44 -4.78
C CYS A 172 -16.28 -25.07 -4.37
N LEU A 173 -16.99 -26.03 -3.79
CA LEU A 173 -18.23 -25.73 -3.09
C LEU A 173 -17.82 -25.29 -1.70
N GLY A 174 -17.93 -23.97 -1.45
CA GLY A 174 -17.86 -23.47 -0.10
C GLY A 174 -18.94 -24.16 0.74
N ALA A 175 -18.53 -24.68 1.88
CA ALA A 175 -19.43 -25.07 2.93
C ALA A 175 -19.83 -23.81 3.72
#